data_7ab6e1c872619ebfc9b15eb4fadeff41
#
_entry.id   7ab6e1c872619ebfc9b15eb4fadeff41
#
_cell.length_a   1.000
_cell.length_b   1.000
_cell.length_c   1.000
_cell.angle_alpha   90.00
_cell.angle_beta   90.00
_cell.angle_gamma   90.00
#
_symmetry.space_group_name_H-M   'P 1'
#
loop_
_entity.id
_entity.type
_entity.pdbx_description
1 polymer ?
#
loop_
_entity_poly.entity_id
_entity_poly.type
_entity_poly.pdbx_seq_one_letter_code
_entity_poly.pdbx_strand_id
1 'polypeptide(L)'
;ILYDVLYKLGRSPNDNLQTIRTMMVVPIVYALGKGCYLYGKKELDAEKLATLLLIIGFTLRIGYAFYTGSSTRQHDVEMYNNGNLNLSGQGHFSYTYIIYSTGMLPQEMRWQFYHPPLWHSLCALFMHIYEFFEGTNDVATLYNANMILSSFVGCLTLYYIKKIIFYFSENKYYRIIALLILAFHPQFFIMAGWMNNEGLSFMFMIMSFYYGLLFNQNRKWQDIILCGVSLGFAAMSKVSAALICAPLLMIFIYDFVKDVKNKTYKKTLLQGLTFIGIVAPLSLWFIVRNIVKFGITSVGVPGMDPYKSSLGV
;
A
#
# COMPACT_ATOMS: atom_id res chain seq x y z
N ILE A 1 4.90 24.45 -12.50
CA ILE A 1 4.09 24.28 -11.24
C ILE A 1 4.22 22.85 -10.74
N LEU A 2 3.85 21.80 -11.53
CA LEU A 2 3.96 20.40 -11.07
C LEU A 2 5.43 20.02 -10.82
N TYR A 3 6.33 20.41 -11.69
CA TYR A 3 7.77 20.23 -11.52
C TYR A 3 8.29 20.92 -10.26
N ASP A 4 7.94 22.19 -10.03
CA ASP A 4 8.36 22.92 -8.82
C ASP A 4 7.81 22.30 -7.54
N VAL A 5 6.59 21.75 -7.59
CA VAL A 5 6.01 21.01 -6.46
C VAL A 5 6.78 19.73 -6.18
N LEU A 6 7.04 18.91 -7.21
CA LEU A 6 7.79 17.67 -7.06
C LEU A 6 9.23 17.93 -6.62
N TYR A 7 9.89 18.94 -7.21
CA TYR A 7 11.24 19.35 -6.83
C TYR A 7 11.36 19.74 -5.35
N LYS A 8 10.37 20.49 -4.85
CA LYS A 8 10.36 20.91 -3.44
C LYS A 8 10.01 19.78 -2.48
N LEU A 9 9.29 18.76 -2.93
CA LEU A 9 8.85 17.65 -2.10
C LEU A 9 9.96 16.66 -1.72
N GLY A 10 11.03 16.55 -2.53
CA GLY A 10 12.20 15.73 -2.22
C GLY A 10 13.17 16.33 -1.19
N ARG A 11 12.95 17.59 -0.78
CA ARG A 11 13.83 18.29 0.17
C ARG A 11 13.36 18.12 1.63
N SER A 12 14.24 18.49 2.57
CA SER A 12 13.91 18.48 3.99
C SER A 12 12.61 19.24 4.28
N PRO A 13 11.72 18.71 5.15
CA PRO A 13 10.47 19.37 5.54
C PRO A 13 10.64 20.81 5.98
N ASN A 14 11.74 21.14 6.66
CA ASN A 14 12.02 22.49 7.16
C ASN A 14 12.21 23.52 6.05
N ASP A 15 12.71 23.09 4.87
CA ASP A 15 13.00 24.01 3.76
C ASP A 15 11.75 24.39 2.97
N ASN A 16 10.63 23.68 3.16
CA ASN A 16 9.42 23.80 2.35
C ASN A 16 8.13 23.94 3.14
N LEU A 17 8.20 24.29 4.42
CA LEU A 17 7.05 24.35 5.31
C LEU A 17 5.88 25.18 4.75
N GLN A 18 6.16 26.30 4.08
CA GLN A 18 5.12 27.16 3.50
C GLN A 18 4.44 26.49 2.29
N THR A 19 5.20 25.79 1.47
CA THR A 19 4.65 25.04 0.34
C THR A 19 3.74 23.91 0.82
N ILE A 20 4.19 23.15 1.82
CA ILE A 20 3.41 22.07 2.44
C ILE A 20 2.12 22.61 3.06
N ARG A 21 2.19 23.72 3.82
CA ARG A 21 1.01 24.38 4.38
C ARG A 21 0.02 24.79 3.30
N THR A 22 0.49 25.39 2.21
CA THR A 22 -0.37 25.79 1.08
C THR A 22 -1.03 24.58 0.42
N MET A 23 -0.26 23.51 0.19
CA MET A 23 -0.78 22.26 -0.35
C MET A 23 -1.83 21.60 0.53
N MET A 24 -1.77 21.79 1.85
CA MET A 24 -2.79 21.30 2.77
C MET A 24 -4.00 22.24 2.86
N VAL A 25 -3.76 23.53 3.02
CA VAL A 25 -4.83 24.52 3.26
C VAL A 25 -5.74 24.66 2.04
N VAL A 26 -5.20 24.77 0.84
CA VAL A 26 -5.98 25.01 -0.38
C VAL A 26 -7.03 23.92 -0.64
N PRO A 27 -6.70 22.61 -0.66
CA PRO A 27 -7.70 21.56 -0.87
C PRO A 27 -8.71 21.46 0.28
N ILE A 28 -8.29 21.70 1.52
CA ILE A 28 -9.19 21.68 2.68
C ILE A 28 -10.21 22.82 2.58
N VAL A 29 -9.76 24.05 2.33
CA VAL A 29 -10.64 25.21 2.15
C VAL A 29 -11.57 25.02 0.97
N TYR A 30 -11.06 24.49 -0.15
CA TYR A 30 -11.89 24.12 -1.30
C TYR A 30 -12.97 23.09 -0.92
N ALA A 31 -12.61 22.02 -0.22
CA ALA A 31 -13.55 20.97 0.17
C ALA A 31 -14.64 21.52 1.12
N LEU A 32 -14.25 22.32 2.11
CA LEU A 32 -15.19 22.97 3.04
C LEU A 32 -16.08 23.98 2.32
N GLY A 33 -15.53 24.87 1.51
CA GLY A 33 -16.29 25.87 0.74
C GLY A 33 -17.25 25.23 -0.25
N LYS A 34 -16.80 24.19 -0.99
CA LYS A 34 -17.66 23.44 -1.88
C LYS A 34 -18.76 22.70 -1.13
N GLY A 35 -18.46 22.14 0.03
CA GLY A 35 -19.45 21.52 0.92
C GLY A 35 -20.54 22.50 1.38
N CYS A 36 -20.13 23.69 1.88
CA CYS A 36 -21.08 24.74 2.24
C CYS A 36 -21.93 25.20 1.07
N TYR A 37 -21.34 25.39 -0.11
CA TYR A 37 -22.07 25.76 -1.33
C TYR A 37 -23.11 24.70 -1.71
N LEU A 38 -22.72 23.41 -1.78
CA LEU A 38 -23.64 22.32 -2.11
C LEU A 38 -24.74 22.16 -1.06
N TYR A 39 -24.43 22.35 0.23
CA TYR A 39 -25.41 22.33 1.30
C TYR A 39 -26.43 23.46 1.14
N GLY A 40 -25.98 24.68 0.87
CA GLY A 40 -26.86 25.85 0.65
C GLY A 40 -27.78 25.66 -0.58
N LYS A 41 -27.30 24.95 -1.60
CA LYS A 41 -28.10 24.57 -2.78
C LYS A 41 -28.99 23.35 -2.56
N LYS A 42 -28.92 22.68 -1.41
CA LYS A 42 -29.58 21.40 -1.12
C LYS A 42 -29.19 20.27 -2.09
N GLU A 43 -27.98 20.34 -2.66
CA GLU A 43 -27.41 19.38 -3.61
C GLU A 43 -26.37 18.44 -2.99
N LEU A 44 -26.10 18.57 -1.69
CA LEU A 44 -25.11 17.75 -0.98
C LEU A 44 -25.70 16.38 -0.66
N ASP A 45 -25.40 15.41 -1.50
CA ASP A 45 -25.69 13.99 -1.28
C ASP A 45 -24.51 13.25 -0.62
N ALA A 46 -24.72 11.96 -0.30
CA ALA A 46 -23.70 11.15 0.37
C ALA A 46 -22.44 10.91 -0.50
N GLU A 47 -22.58 10.80 -1.82
CA GLU A 47 -21.45 10.60 -2.74
C GLU A 47 -20.58 11.87 -2.83
N LYS A 48 -21.22 13.04 -2.96
CA LYS A 48 -20.52 14.33 -2.98
C LYS A 48 -19.83 14.59 -1.65
N LEU A 49 -20.50 14.33 -0.53
CA LEU A 49 -19.90 14.48 0.79
C LEU A 49 -18.72 13.51 0.99
N ALA A 50 -18.86 12.24 0.58
CA ALA A 50 -17.78 11.27 0.62
C ALA A 50 -16.58 11.72 -0.25
N THR A 51 -16.83 12.32 -1.41
CA THR A 51 -15.77 12.86 -2.27
C THR A 51 -15.02 14.00 -1.59
N LEU A 52 -15.72 14.92 -0.94
CA LEU A 52 -15.10 16.00 -0.18
C LEU A 52 -14.27 15.47 1.01
N LEU A 53 -14.78 14.45 1.70
CA LEU A 53 -14.03 13.77 2.78
C LEU A 53 -12.79 13.05 2.25
N LEU A 54 -12.85 12.44 1.06
CA LEU A 54 -11.66 11.88 0.42
C LEU A 54 -10.62 12.94 0.10
N ILE A 55 -11.03 14.11 -0.42
CA ILE A 55 -10.10 15.23 -0.68
C ILE A 55 -9.37 15.62 0.61
N ILE A 56 -10.11 15.80 1.71
CA ILE A 56 -9.49 16.13 3.01
C ILE A 56 -8.60 14.98 3.49
N GLY A 57 -9.08 13.74 3.43
CA GLY A 57 -8.31 12.56 3.84
C GLY A 57 -7.02 12.35 3.03
N PHE A 58 -7.04 12.62 1.73
CA PHE A 58 -5.85 12.59 0.86
C PHE A 58 -4.88 13.72 1.24
N THR A 59 -5.43 14.93 1.43
CA THR A 59 -4.62 16.09 1.84
C THR A 59 -3.89 15.83 3.15
N LEU A 60 -4.56 15.22 4.14
CA LEU A 60 -3.93 14.87 5.42
C LEU A 60 -2.79 13.85 5.25
N ARG A 61 -2.96 12.83 4.39
CA ARG A 61 -1.93 11.82 4.13
C ARG A 61 -0.72 12.41 3.44
N ILE A 62 -0.95 13.17 2.38
CA ILE A 62 0.10 13.85 1.64
C ILE A 62 0.81 14.86 2.54
N GLY A 63 0.05 15.71 3.24
CA GLY A 63 0.59 16.71 4.13
C GLY A 63 1.41 16.12 5.28
N TYR A 64 0.92 15.05 5.90
CA TYR A 64 1.66 14.34 6.96
C TYR A 64 2.97 13.76 6.42
N ALA A 65 2.93 13.05 5.30
CA ALA A 65 4.12 12.44 4.69
C ALA A 65 5.22 13.49 4.43
N PHE A 66 4.85 14.65 3.88
CA PHE A 66 5.81 15.70 3.54
C PHE A 66 6.22 16.58 4.73
N TYR A 67 5.39 16.67 5.75
CA TYR A 67 5.72 17.41 6.96
C TYR A 67 6.73 16.67 7.86
N THR A 68 6.73 15.33 7.84
CA THR A 68 7.45 14.52 8.81
C THR A 68 8.80 13.99 8.33
N GLY A 69 9.04 13.86 7.03
CA GLY A 69 10.27 13.24 6.51
C GLY A 69 10.37 11.73 6.80
N SER A 70 11.21 11.03 6.04
CA SER A 70 11.35 9.56 6.13
C SER A 70 11.94 9.08 7.46
N SER A 71 12.72 9.93 8.15
CA SER A 71 13.41 9.61 9.41
C SER A 71 12.61 9.93 10.67
N THR A 72 11.32 10.25 10.53
CA THR A 72 10.46 10.53 11.68
C THR A 72 10.18 9.25 12.47
N ARG A 73 10.29 9.32 13.80
CA ARG A 73 10.14 8.15 14.70
C ARG A 73 8.85 7.35 14.49
N GLN A 74 7.74 8.03 14.18
CA GLN A 74 6.46 7.39 13.90
C GLN A 74 6.46 6.53 12.62
N HIS A 75 7.51 6.60 11.81
CA HIS A 75 7.62 5.88 10.54
C HIS A 75 8.36 4.54 10.66
N ASP A 76 8.46 3.98 11.84
CA ASP A 76 9.14 2.71 12.07
C ASP A 76 10.64 2.78 11.71
N VAL A 77 11.28 3.87 12.13
CA VAL A 77 12.70 4.17 11.84
C VAL A 77 13.69 3.55 12.82
N GLU A 78 13.34 2.47 13.49
CA GLU A 78 14.30 1.77 14.30
C GLU A 78 15.44 1.25 13.44
N MET A 79 16.66 1.31 14.01
CA MET A 79 17.90 0.96 13.32
C MET A 79 17.85 -0.42 12.64
N TYR A 80 17.06 -1.35 13.19
CA TYR A 80 16.88 -2.69 12.64
C TYR A 80 15.87 -2.76 11.50
N ASN A 81 14.85 -1.91 11.51
CA ASN A 81 13.78 -1.95 10.51
C ASN A 81 14.17 -1.19 9.25
N ASN A 82 14.72 0.01 9.38
CA ASN A 82 15.08 0.84 8.24
C ASN A 82 16.54 0.68 7.81
N GLY A 83 17.46 0.50 8.77
CA GLY A 83 18.89 0.34 8.48
C GLY A 83 19.54 1.60 7.89
N ASN A 84 20.61 1.41 7.12
CA ASN A 84 21.37 2.47 6.49
C ASN A 84 21.32 2.38 4.97
N LEU A 85 21.43 3.54 4.30
CA LEU A 85 21.52 3.63 2.83
C LEU A 85 22.94 3.24 2.35
N ASN A 86 23.30 1.98 2.45
CA ASN A 86 24.56 1.45 1.95
C ASN A 86 24.44 -0.04 1.56
N LEU A 87 25.43 -0.53 0.81
CA LEU A 87 25.45 -1.91 0.29
C LEU A 87 25.72 -2.96 1.37
N SER A 88 26.36 -2.59 2.46
CA SER A 88 26.71 -3.49 3.58
C SER A 88 25.71 -3.45 4.72
N GLY A 89 24.70 -2.58 4.64
CA GLY A 89 23.67 -2.39 5.66
C GLY A 89 22.60 -3.48 5.65
N GLN A 90 21.62 -3.26 6.50
CA GLN A 90 20.43 -4.10 6.67
C GLN A 90 19.19 -3.22 6.79
N GLY A 91 17.99 -3.81 6.82
CA GLY A 91 16.74 -3.08 6.91
C GLY A 91 16.18 -2.64 5.56
N HIS A 92 15.04 -1.98 5.57
CA HIS A 92 14.32 -1.56 4.36
C HIS A 92 15.12 -0.59 3.49
N PHE A 93 15.92 0.30 4.12
CA PHE A 93 16.73 1.28 3.40
C PHE A 93 17.83 0.61 2.58
N SER A 94 18.62 -0.28 3.21
CA SER A 94 19.65 -1.01 2.49
C SER A 94 19.08 -1.93 1.42
N TYR A 95 17.94 -2.56 1.68
CA TYR A 95 17.27 -3.38 0.69
C TYR A 95 16.95 -2.58 -0.58
N THR A 96 16.28 -1.44 -0.41
CA THR A 96 15.97 -0.54 -1.53
C THR A 96 17.22 -0.04 -2.22
N TYR A 97 18.24 0.37 -1.45
CA TYR A 97 19.50 0.88 -1.98
C TYR A 97 20.29 -0.17 -2.78
N ILE A 98 20.30 -1.42 -2.33
CA ILE A 98 20.94 -2.51 -3.09
C ILE A 98 20.24 -2.68 -4.45
N ILE A 99 18.91 -2.70 -4.50
CA ILE A 99 18.19 -2.82 -5.77
C ILE A 99 18.45 -1.60 -6.66
N TYR A 100 18.39 -0.39 -6.10
CA TYR A 100 18.65 0.85 -6.83
C TYR A 100 20.06 0.87 -7.44
N SER A 101 21.10 0.53 -6.66
CA SER A 101 22.48 0.63 -7.08
C SER A 101 22.98 -0.52 -7.95
N THR A 102 22.40 -1.71 -7.83
CA THR A 102 22.87 -2.91 -8.52
C THR A 102 21.91 -3.47 -9.57
N GLY A 103 20.65 -3.04 -9.56
CA GLY A 103 19.58 -3.64 -10.38
C GLY A 103 19.21 -5.06 -9.95
N MET A 104 19.74 -5.58 -8.86
CA MET A 104 19.57 -6.97 -8.42
C MET A 104 18.97 -7.06 -7.03
N LEU A 105 18.24 -8.16 -6.79
CA LEU A 105 17.80 -8.50 -5.44
C LEU A 105 19.00 -8.86 -4.56
N PRO A 106 18.94 -8.60 -3.24
CA PRO A 106 20.00 -8.95 -2.30
C PRO A 106 20.49 -10.39 -2.47
N GLN A 107 21.80 -10.56 -2.46
CA GLN A 107 22.46 -11.85 -2.65
C GLN A 107 22.78 -12.54 -1.32
N GLU A 108 22.61 -11.84 -0.20
CA GLU A 108 22.80 -12.32 1.15
C GLU A 108 21.54 -12.13 1.95
N MET A 109 21.33 -12.98 2.97
CA MET A 109 20.24 -12.83 3.91
C MET A 109 20.67 -11.90 5.02
N ARG A 110 19.95 -10.80 5.20
CA ARG A 110 20.14 -9.83 6.27
C ARG A 110 18.78 -9.43 6.86
N TRP A 111 18.78 -8.69 7.94
CA TRP A 111 17.55 -8.20 8.57
C TRP A 111 16.65 -7.48 7.57
N GLN A 112 15.37 -7.82 7.51
CA GLN A 112 14.31 -7.36 6.59
C GLN A 112 14.48 -7.87 5.13
N PHE A 113 15.58 -8.54 4.74
CA PHE A 113 15.78 -9.00 3.36
C PHE A 113 14.99 -10.27 3.02
N TYR A 114 14.37 -10.88 4.01
CA TYR A 114 13.42 -11.97 3.84
C TYR A 114 12.05 -11.51 3.31
N HIS A 115 11.74 -10.21 3.38
CA HIS A 115 10.51 -9.68 2.82
C HIS A 115 10.48 -9.78 1.30
N PRO A 116 9.31 -10.07 0.70
CA PRO A 116 9.15 -10.03 -0.75
C PRO A 116 9.47 -8.64 -1.31
N PRO A 117 10.00 -8.57 -2.55
CA PRO A 117 10.73 -7.39 -3.01
C PRO A 117 9.87 -6.28 -3.62
N LEU A 118 8.55 -6.45 -3.79
CA LEU A 118 7.75 -5.54 -4.62
C LEU A 118 7.87 -4.08 -4.19
N TRP A 119 7.73 -3.80 -2.88
CA TRP A 119 7.86 -2.43 -2.37
C TRP A 119 9.24 -1.85 -2.65
N HIS A 120 10.30 -2.57 -2.30
CA HIS A 120 11.67 -2.12 -2.44
C HIS A 120 12.06 -1.91 -3.92
N SER A 121 11.55 -2.78 -4.80
CA SER A 121 11.75 -2.64 -6.25
C SER A 121 11.01 -1.41 -6.82
N LEU A 122 9.79 -1.15 -6.36
CA LEU A 122 9.05 0.05 -6.75
C LEU A 122 9.74 1.33 -6.24
N CYS A 123 10.24 1.32 -5.00
CA CYS A 123 11.01 2.43 -4.46
C CYS A 123 12.30 2.66 -5.27
N ALA A 124 13.06 1.62 -5.57
CA ALA A 124 14.28 1.72 -6.37
C ALA A 124 14.00 2.26 -7.78
N LEU A 125 12.94 1.77 -8.42
CA LEU A 125 12.48 2.29 -9.71
C LEU A 125 12.08 3.78 -9.62
N PHE A 126 11.35 4.14 -8.56
CA PHE A 126 10.95 5.54 -8.36
C PHE A 126 12.14 6.45 -8.09
N MET A 127 13.17 5.97 -7.37
CA MET A 127 14.42 6.70 -7.19
C MET A 127 15.10 6.99 -8.53
N HIS A 128 15.19 6.02 -9.45
CA HIS A 128 15.74 6.26 -10.80
C HIS A 128 14.91 7.25 -11.61
N ILE A 129 13.58 7.16 -11.54
CA ILE A 129 12.69 8.12 -12.20
C ILE A 129 12.91 9.52 -11.64
N TYR A 130 12.99 9.66 -10.32
CA TYR A 130 13.18 10.94 -9.65
C TYR A 130 14.57 11.53 -9.96
N GLU A 131 15.63 10.72 -9.91
CA GLU A 131 16.99 11.08 -10.31
C GLU A 131 17.03 11.64 -11.74
N PHE A 132 16.35 10.97 -12.68
CA PHE A 132 16.28 11.41 -14.06
C PHE A 132 15.64 12.79 -14.23
N PHE A 133 14.59 13.12 -13.48
CA PHE A 133 13.89 14.40 -13.57
C PHE A 133 14.55 15.52 -12.77
N GLU A 134 15.15 15.21 -11.61
CA GLU A 134 15.73 16.22 -10.71
C GLU A 134 17.22 16.45 -10.94
N GLY A 135 17.91 15.54 -11.63
CA GLY A 135 19.34 15.63 -11.85
C GLY A 135 20.19 15.53 -10.59
N THR A 136 19.62 15.00 -9.48
CA THR A 136 20.34 14.79 -8.22
C THR A 136 20.74 13.34 -8.08
N ASN A 137 21.94 13.09 -7.53
CA ASN A 137 22.43 11.77 -7.17
C ASN A 137 22.57 11.59 -5.66
N ASP A 138 22.05 12.53 -4.87
CA ASP A 138 22.03 12.38 -3.41
C ASP A 138 21.03 11.32 -3.00
N VAL A 139 21.52 10.17 -2.56
CA VAL A 139 20.75 8.98 -2.25
C VAL A 139 19.74 9.23 -1.15
N ALA A 140 20.04 10.09 -0.17
CA ALA A 140 19.11 10.41 0.90
C ALA A 140 17.89 11.19 0.36
N THR A 141 18.13 12.15 -0.54
CA THR A 141 17.07 12.88 -1.24
C THR A 141 16.22 11.96 -2.11
N LEU A 142 16.85 11.09 -2.90
CA LEU A 142 16.17 10.11 -3.73
C LEU A 142 15.32 9.15 -2.90
N TYR A 143 15.84 8.69 -1.77
CA TYR A 143 15.08 7.82 -0.87
C TYR A 143 13.88 8.55 -0.26
N ASN A 144 14.06 9.79 0.22
CA ASN A 144 12.99 10.62 0.76
C ASN A 144 11.86 10.86 -0.26
N ALA A 145 12.18 10.96 -1.54
CA ALA A 145 11.19 11.13 -2.61
C ALA A 145 10.17 9.97 -2.66
N ASN A 146 10.52 8.77 -2.19
CA ASN A 146 9.59 7.65 -2.10
C ASN A 146 8.39 7.90 -1.16
N MET A 147 8.43 8.94 -0.32
CA MET A 147 7.25 9.35 0.45
C MET A 147 6.09 9.81 -0.44
N ILE A 148 6.38 10.25 -1.66
CA ILE A 148 5.36 10.52 -2.70
C ILE A 148 4.63 9.21 -3.02
N LEU A 149 5.38 8.15 -3.28
CA LEU A 149 4.84 6.82 -3.57
C LEU A 149 4.04 6.29 -2.38
N SER A 150 4.57 6.39 -1.16
CA SER A 150 3.90 5.95 0.06
C SER A 150 2.59 6.71 0.31
N SER A 151 2.58 8.04 0.13
CA SER A 151 1.36 8.85 0.28
C SER A 151 0.31 8.51 -0.78
N PHE A 152 0.72 8.24 -2.02
CA PHE A 152 -0.17 7.78 -3.09
C PHE A 152 -0.82 6.42 -2.73
N VAL A 153 -0.04 5.48 -2.23
CA VAL A 153 -0.53 4.19 -1.72
C VAL A 153 -1.55 4.40 -0.60
N GLY A 154 -1.28 5.30 0.35
CA GLY A 154 -2.21 5.64 1.43
C GLY A 154 -3.53 6.26 0.92
N CYS A 155 -3.47 7.10 -0.12
CA CYS A 155 -4.65 7.67 -0.77
C CYS A 155 -5.48 6.59 -1.49
N LEU A 156 -4.83 5.70 -2.25
CA LEU A 156 -5.51 4.58 -2.90
C LEU A 156 -6.17 3.65 -1.88
N THR A 157 -5.51 3.38 -0.76
CA THR A 157 -6.08 2.60 0.35
C THR A 157 -7.40 3.21 0.82
N LEU A 158 -7.42 4.51 1.11
CA LEU A 158 -8.64 5.20 1.53
C LEU A 158 -9.74 5.18 0.47
N TYR A 159 -9.36 5.31 -0.81
CA TYR A 159 -10.31 5.21 -1.92
C TYR A 159 -11.00 3.84 -1.97
N TYR A 160 -10.23 2.74 -1.87
CA TYR A 160 -10.81 1.40 -1.87
C TYR A 160 -11.60 1.08 -0.60
N ILE A 161 -11.20 1.62 0.55
CA ILE A 161 -11.99 1.57 1.79
C ILE A 161 -13.36 2.24 1.57
N LYS A 162 -13.40 3.42 0.95
CA LYS A 162 -14.68 4.08 0.57
C LYS A 162 -15.54 3.15 -0.29
N LYS A 163 -14.93 2.49 -1.29
CA LYS A 163 -15.65 1.54 -2.16
C LYS A 163 -16.27 0.39 -1.37
N ILE A 164 -15.53 -0.18 -0.41
CA ILE A 164 -16.02 -1.27 0.45
C ILE A 164 -17.17 -0.79 1.35
N ILE A 165 -17.03 0.37 1.99
CA ILE A 165 -18.09 0.95 2.82
C ILE A 165 -19.38 1.11 2.02
N PHE A 166 -19.26 1.62 0.79
CA PHE A 166 -20.39 1.87 -0.09
C PHE A 166 -20.99 0.58 -0.67
N TYR A 167 -20.21 -0.50 -0.72
CA TYR A 167 -20.72 -1.83 -1.08
C TYR A 167 -21.61 -2.41 0.03
N PHE A 168 -21.22 -2.27 1.31
CA PHE A 168 -21.95 -2.92 2.41
C PHE A 168 -23.21 -2.19 2.87
N SER A 169 -23.37 -0.91 2.59
CA SER A 169 -24.52 -0.14 3.07
C SER A 169 -24.96 0.92 2.08
N GLU A 170 -26.27 1.08 1.92
CA GLU A 170 -26.88 2.22 1.21
C GLU A 170 -27.27 3.35 2.17
N ASN A 171 -27.26 3.11 3.47
CA ASN A 171 -27.57 4.12 4.46
C ASN A 171 -26.50 5.21 4.49
N LYS A 172 -26.89 6.42 4.10
CA LYS A 172 -25.99 7.58 3.99
C LYS A 172 -25.26 7.91 5.30
N TYR A 173 -25.88 7.73 6.44
CA TYR A 173 -25.29 8.03 7.73
C TYR A 173 -24.18 7.04 8.07
N TYR A 174 -24.40 5.74 7.88
CA TYR A 174 -23.38 4.72 8.07
C TYR A 174 -22.21 4.90 7.12
N ARG A 175 -22.47 5.20 5.84
CA ARG A 175 -21.40 5.49 4.85
C ARG A 175 -20.50 6.63 5.30
N ILE A 176 -21.11 7.75 5.72
CA ILE A 176 -20.36 8.96 6.09
C ILE A 176 -19.63 8.78 7.40
N ILE A 177 -20.28 8.22 8.44
CA ILE A 177 -19.65 8.00 9.74
C ILE A 177 -18.46 7.03 9.62
N ALA A 178 -18.64 5.89 8.92
CA ALA A 178 -17.56 4.94 8.71
C ALA A 178 -16.40 5.57 7.94
N LEU A 179 -16.68 6.33 6.88
CA LEU A 179 -15.64 7.02 6.11
C LEU A 179 -14.93 8.10 6.95
N LEU A 180 -15.66 8.88 7.77
CA LEU A 180 -15.07 9.84 8.69
C LEU A 180 -14.08 9.18 9.65
N ILE A 181 -14.51 8.10 10.32
CA ILE A 181 -13.64 7.37 11.26
C ILE A 181 -12.35 6.91 10.56
N LEU A 182 -12.45 6.32 9.37
CA LEU A 182 -11.30 5.74 8.67
C LEU A 182 -10.45 6.81 7.96
N ALA A 183 -11.05 7.88 7.45
CA ALA A 183 -10.30 8.97 6.83
C ALA A 183 -9.43 9.73 7.83
N PHE A 184 -9.93 9.90 9.05
CA PHE A 184 -9.26 10.67 10.12
C PHE A 184 -8.57 9.79 11.18
N HIS A 185 -8.57 8.47 11.02
CA HIS A 185 -7.87 7.58 11.95
C HIS A 185 -6.36 7.85 11.90
N PRO A 186 -5.73 8.22 13.04
CA PRO A 186 -4.33 8.66 13.05
C PRO A 186 -3.37 7.65 12.40
N GLN A 187 -3.51 6.37 12.72
CA GLN A 187 -2.64 5.33 12.19
C GLN A 187 -2.67 5.25 10.65
N PHE A 188 -3.83 5.48 10.02
CA PHE A 188 -3.94 5.38 8.56
C PHE A 188 -3.28 6.53 7.81
N PHE A 189 -3.16 7.73 8.38
CA PHE A 189 -2.36 8.76 7.72
C PHE A 189 -0.89 8.74 8.14
N ILE A 190 -0.56 8.23 9.33
CA ILE A 190 0.84 7.94 9.71
C ILE A 190 1.44 6.89 8.76
N MET A 191 0.71 5.83 8.44
CA MET A 191 1.14 4.81 7.46
C MET A 191 1.45 5.39 6.07
N ALA A 192 0.86 6.52 5.68
CA ALA A 192 1.19 7.17 4.42
C ALA A 192 2.61 7.77 4.37
N GLY A 193 3.27 7.92 5.51
CA GLY A 193 4.68 8.31 5.61
C GLY A 193 5.65 7.13 5.79
N TRP A 194 5.16 5.90 5.95
CA TRP A 194 6.01 4.74 6.16
C TRP A 194 6.77 4.34 4.90
N MET A 195 8.06 4.11 5.07
CA MET A 195 8.97 3.70 4.00
C MET A 195 9.25 2.19 4.04
N ASN A 196 8.26 1.43 4.46
CA ASN A 196 8.29 -0.03 4.51
C ASN A 196 7.20 -0.66 3.62
N ASN A 197 7.24 -1.97 3.51
CA ASN A 197 6.36 -2.74 2.63
C ASN A 197 4.92 -2.93 3.16
N GLU A 198 4.61 -2.45 4.37
CA GLU A 198 3.29 -2.66 4.99
C GLU A 198 2.19 -1.91 4.29
N GLY A 199 2.42 -0.62 3.99
CA GLY A 199 1.43 0.23 3.33
C GLY A 199 0.97 -0.33 1.99
N LEU A 200 1.92 -0.75 1.15
CA LEU A 200 1.62 -1.33 -0.17
C LEU A 200 0.89 -2.67 -0.05
N SER A 201 1.34 -3.53 0.87
CA SER A 201 0.68 -4.81 1.15
C SER A 201 -0.76 -4.60 1.58
N PHE A 202 -1.00 -3.69 2.53
CA PHE A 202 -2.33 -3.38 3.03
C PHE A 202 -3.25 -2.82 1.92
N MET A 203 -2.75 -1.91 1.09
CA MET A 203 -3.50 -1.39 -0.06
C MET A 203 -3.99 -2.53 -0.97
N PHE A 204 -3.09 -3.43 -1.36
CA PHE A 204 -3.44 -4.55 -2.23
C PHE A 204 -4.35 -5.58 -1.53
N MET A 205 -4.23 -5.79 -0.22
CA MET A 205 -5.19 -6.60 0.54
C MET A 205 -6.61 -6.02 0.45
N ILE A 206 -6.75 -4.71 0.67
CA ILE A 206 -8.05 -4.01 0.56
C ILE A 206 -8.60 -4.08 -0.87
N MET A 207 -7.73 -3.89 -1.89
CA MET A 207 -8.13 -4.05 -3.29
C MET A 207 -8.61 -5.47 -3.58
N SER A 208 -7.87 -6.47 -3.15
CA SER A 208 -8.25 -7.88 -3.33
C SER A 208 -9.59 -8.19 -2.68
N PHE A 209 -9.81 -7.71 -1.46
CA PHE A 209 -11.10 -7.89 -0.78
C PHE A 209 -12.24 -7.21 -1.53
N TYR A 210 -12.05 -5.98 -1.99
CA TYR A 210 -13.05 -5.26 -2.80
C TYR A 210 -13.42 -6.03 -4.08
N TYR A 211 -12.43 -6.50 -4.84
CA TYR A 211 -12.70 -7.27 -6.05
C TYR A 211 -13.28 -8.66 -5.75
N GLY A 212 -12.95 -9.27 -4.63
CA GLY A 212 -13.60 -10.49 -4.13
C GLY A 212 -15.10 -10.27 -3.88
N LEU A 213 -15.45 -9.14 -3.25
CA LEU A 213 -16.86 -8.76 -3.05
C LEU A 213 -17.60 -8.50 -4.39
N LEU A 214 -16.95 -7.81 -5.33
CA LEU A 214 -17.52 -7.62 -6.67
C LEU A 214 -17.70 -8.94 -7.42
N PHE A 215 -16.74 -9.86 -7.30
CA PHE A 215 -16.85 -11.19 -7.87
C PHE A 215 -18.04 -11.96 -7.29
N ASN A 216 -18.24 -11.92 -5.97
CA ASN A 216 -19.41 -12.51 -5.32
C ASN A 216 -20.73 -11.96 -5.91
N GLN A 217 -20.79 -10.67 -6.18
CA GLN A 217 -21.98 -10.01 -6.72
C GLN A 217 -22.17 -10.27 -8.22
N ASN A 218 -21.12 -10.12 -9.02
CA ASN A 218 -21.21 -10.02 -10.49
C ASN A 218 -20.82 -11.29 -11.25
N ARG A 219 -20.01 -12.17 -10.62
CA ARG A 219 -19.44 -13.39 -11.24
C ARG A 219 -18.65 -13.12 -12.53
N LYS A 220 -18.05 -11.91 -12.65
CA LYS A 220 -17.27 -11.52 -13.83
C LYS A 220 -15.84 -12.02 -13.74
N TRP A 221 -15.28 -12.39 -14.89
CA TRP A 221 -13.87 -12.77 -15.01
C TRP A 221 -12.92 -11.66 -14.61
N GLN A 222 -13.25 -10.43 -14.97
CA GLN A 222 -12.44 -9.27 -14.59
C GLN A 222 -12.28 -9.15 -13.07
N ASP A 223 -13.36 -9.37 -12.30
CA ASP A 223 -13.33 -9.20 -10.85
C ASP A 223 -12.44 -10.26 -10.19
N ILE A 224 -12.51 -11.54 -10.63
CA ILE A 224 -11.65 -12.61 -10.08
C ILE A 224 -10.18 -12.43 -10.47
N ILE A 225 -9.89 -11.96 -11.68
CA ILE A 225 -8.53 -11.66 -12.13
C ILE A 225 -7.94 -10.52 -11.30
N LEU A 226 -8.66 -9.41 -11.14
CA LEU A 226 -8.20 -8.27 -10.34
C LEU A 226 -8.05 -8.63 -8.85
N CYS A 227 -8.94 -9.49 -8.32
CA CYS A 227 -8.79 -10.05 -6.99
C CYS A 227 -7.48 -10.83 -6.85
N GLY A 228 -7.20 -11.74 -7.79
CA GLY A 228 -6.00 -12.56 -7.78
C GLY A 228 -4.71 -11.76 -7.96
N VAL A 229 -4.68 -10.82 -8.91
CA VAL A 229 -3.53 -9.92 -9.14
C VAL A 229 -3.25 -9.08 -7.89
N SER A 230 -4.31 -8.52 -7.29
CA SER A 230 -4.15 -7.72 -6.07
C SER A 230 -3.63 -8.57 -4.91
N LEU A 231 -4.15 -9.79 -4.71
CA LEU A 231 -3.66 -10.69 -3.67
C LEU A 231 -2.20 -11.10 -3.91
N GLY A 232 -1.86 -11.42 -5.16
CA GLY A 232 -0.49 -11.75 -5.54
C GLY A 232 0.49 -10.61 -5.23
N PHE A 233 0.12 -9.38 -5.56
CA PHE A 233 0.92 -8.19 -5.24
C PHE A 233 0.97 -7.87 -3.75
N ALA A 234 -0.13 -8.11 -3.01
CA ALA A 234 -0.13 -7.99 -1.55
C ALA A 234 0.92 -8.95 -0.94
N ALA A 235 0.91 -10.21 -1.35
CA ALA A 235 1.85 -11.23 -0.89
C ALA A 235 3.29 -10.96 -1.36
N MET A 236 3.48 -10.41 -2.59
CA MET A 236 4.79 -9.93 -3.07
C MET A 236 5.31 -8.69 -2.32
N SER A 237 4.45 -7.99 -1.58
CA SER A 237 4.86 -6.90 -0.69
C SER A 237 5.19 -7.41 0.71
N LYS A 238 4.32 -8.26 1.27
CA LYS A 238 4.50 -8.84 2.62
C LYS A 238 3.77 -10.18 2.74
N VAL A 239 4.44 -11.21 3.24
CA VAL A 239 3.86 -12.56 3.37
C VAL A 239 2.62 -12.57 4.28
N SER A 240 2.56 -11.72 5.30
CA SER A 240 1.39 -11.58 6.20
C SER A 240 0.10 -11.16 5.48
N ALA A 241 0.18 -10.70 4.24
CA ALA A 241 -1.00 -10.47 3.39
C ALA A 241 -1.85 -11.75 3.19
N ALA A 242 -1.29 -12.94 3.42
CA ALA A 242 -2.04 -14.20 3.43
C ALA A 242 -3.25 -14.18 4.38
N LEU A 243 -3.27 -13.31 5.39
CA LEU A 243 -4.42 -13.16 6.31
C LEU A 243 -5.73 -12.81 5.57
N ILE A 244 -5.66 -12.09 4.44
CA ILE A 244 -6.86 -11.75 3.66
C ILE A 244 -7.44 -12.97 2.93
N CYS A 245 -6.67 -14.07 2.80
CA CYS A 245 -7.17 -15.30 2.21
C CYS A 245 -8.37 -15.88 3.00
N ALA A 246 -8.42 -15.68 4.32
CA ALA A 246 -9.52 -16.22 5.13
C ALA A 246 -10.90 -15.66 4.71
N PRO A 247 -11.14 -14.35 4.71
CA PRO A 247 -12.42 -13.80 4.24
C PRO A 247 -12.68 -14.08 2.75
N LEU A 248 -11.65 -14.07 1.90
CA LEU A 248 -11.81 -14.41 0.48
C LEU A 248 -12.23 -15.87 0.29
N LEU A 249 -11.62 -16.79 1.03
CA LEU A 249 -11.99 -18.20 1.00
C LEU A 249 -13.45 -18.41 1.43
N MET A 250 -13.92 -17.69 2.46
CA MET A 250 -15.33 -17.74 2.88
C MET A 250 -16.27 -17.32 1.75
N ILE A 251 -15.93 -16.24 1.02
CA ILE A 251 -16.69 -15.79 -0.15
C ILE A 251 -16.71 -16.88 -1.22
N PHE A 252 -15.55 -17.44 -1.57
CA PHE A 252 -15.48 -18.45 -2.63
C PHE A 252 -16.17 -19.77 -2.26
N ILE A 253 -16.06 -20.22 -1.01
CA ILE A 253 -16.79 -21.41 -0.55
C ILE A 253 -18.30 -21.17 -0.64
N TYR A 254 -18.78 -20.04 -0.16
CA TYR A 254 -20.21 -19.68 -0.23
C TYR A 254 -20.70 -19.73 -1.68
N ASP A 255 -19.96 -19.10 -2.58
CA ASP A 255 -20.27 -19.05 -3.99
C ASP A 255 -20.24 -20.42 -4.66
N PHE A 256 -19.22 -21.22 -4.36
CA PHE A 256 -19.08 -22.55 -4.90
C PHE A 256 -20.22 -23.49 -4.45
N VAL A 257 -20.56 -23.48 -3.16
CA VAL A 257 -21.68 -24.26 -2.62
C VAL A 257 -23.01 -23.88 -3.28
N LYS A 258 -23.25 -22.58 -3.48
CA LYS A 258 -24.44 -22.08 -4.20
C LYS A 258 -24.48 -22.60 -5.63
N ASP A 259 -23.36 -22.56 -6.33
CA ASP A 259 -23.28 -22.98 -7.73
C ASP A 259 -23.32 -24.51 -7.90
N VAL A 260 -22.86 -25.29 -6.92
CA VAL A 260 -23.04 -26.73 -6.90
C VAL A 260 -24.53 -27.08 -6.80
N LYS A 261 -25.29 -26.41 -5.91
CA LYS A 261 -26.74 -26.61 -5.78
C LYS A 261 -27.47 -26.26 -7.08
N ASN A 262 -27.00 -25.24 -7.80
CA ASN A 262 -27.56 -24.78 -9.06
C ASN A 262 -27.00 -25.51 -10.29
N LYS A 263 -26.11 -26.49 -10.14
CA LYS A 263 -25.42 -27.22 -11.21
C LYS A 263 -24.60 -26.34 -12.17
N THR A 264 -24.17 -25.15 -11.72
CA THR A 264 -23.38 -24.17 -12.50
C THR A 264 -21.90 -24.10 -12.08
N TYR A 265 -21.46 -25.01 -11.21
CA TYR A 265 -20.15 -25.01 -10.54
C TYR A 265 -18.93 -25.06 -11.47
N LYS A 266 -19.07 -25.56 -12.72
CA LYS A 266 -17.94 -25.68 -13.65
C LYS A 266 -17.28 -24.33 -13.95
N LYS A 267 -18.08 -23.28 -14.14
CA LYS A 267 -17.57 -21.92 -14.36
C LYS A 267 -16.84 -21.41 -13.12
N THR A 268 -17.41 -21.59 -11.94
CA THR A 268 -16.83 -21.14 -10.67
C THR A 268 -15.54 -21.90 -10.35
N LEU A 269 -15.49 -23.20 -10.66
CA LEU A 269 -14.25 -23.98 -10.54
C LEU A 269 -13.16 -23.42 -11.47
N LEU A 270 -13.47 -23.15 -12.74
CA LEU A 270 -12.50 -22.58 -13.67
C LEU A 270 -12.02 -21.20 -13.24
N GLN A 271 -12.92 -20.36 -12.70
CA GLN A 271 -12.58 -19.06 -12.13
C GLN A 271 -11.67 -19.20 -10.90
N GLY A 272 -11.92 -20.17 -10.02
CA GLY A 272 -11.07 -20.50 -8.89
C GLY A 272 -9.67 -20.98 -9.33
N LEU A 273 -9.59 -21.84 -10.34
CA LEU A 273 -8.32 -22.27 -10.91
C LEU A 273 -7.54 -21.11 -11.54
N THR A 274 -8.22 -20.19 -12.23
CA THR A 274 -7.60 -18.97 -12.76
C THR A 274 -7.06 -18.10 -11.64
N PHE A 275 -7.82 -17.89 -10.56
CA PHE A 275 -7.37 -17.16 -9.38
C PHE A 275 -6.10 -17.77 -8.78
N ILE A 276 -6.08 -19.08 -8.54
CA ILE A 276 -4.89 -19.79 -8.04
C ILE A 276 -3.72 -19.66 -9.02
N GLY A 277 -3.97 -19.83 -10.33
CA GLY A 277 -2.96 -19.70 -11.38
C GLY A 277 -2.33 -18.31 -11.47
N ILE A 278 -3.01 -17.27 -10.98
CA ILE A 278 -2.48 -15.91 -10.88
C ILE A 278 -1.75 -15.71 -9.54
N VAL A 279 -2.40 -16.08 -8.44
CA VAL A 279 -1.87 -15.83 -7.09
C VAL A 279 -0.62 -16.64 -6.81
N ALA A 280 -0.61 -17.93 -7.14
CA ALA A 280 0.50 -18.82 -6.79
C ALA A 280 1.84 -18.39 -7.40
N PRO A 281 1.98 -18.11 -8.69
CA PRO A 281 3.27 -17.65 -9.23
C PRO A 281 3.67 -16.30 -8.67
N LEU A 282 2.75 -15.36 -8.49
CA LEU A 282 3.06 -14.03 -7.95
C LEU A 282 3.49 -14.07 -6.49
N SER A 283 2.91 -14.93 -5.67
CA SER A 283 3.18 -14.97 -4.22
C SER A 283 4.33 -15.92 -3.84
N LEU A 284 4.51 -17.03 -4.56
CA LEU A 284 5.41 -18.10 -4.13
C LEU A 284 6.82 -18.01 -4.70
N TRP A 285 7.02 -17.37 -5.86
CA TRP A 285 8.32 -17.37 -6.52
C TRP A 285 9.47 -16.86 -5.65
N PHE A 286 9.23 -15.81 -4.85
CA PHE A 286 10.26 -15.25 -3.99
C PHE A 286 10.56 -16.17 -2.80
N ILE A 287 9.53 -16.80 -2.24
CA ILE A 287 9.66 -17.81 -1.19
C ILE A 287 10.50 -18.97 -1.72
N VAL A 288 10.17 -19.50 -2.90
CA VAL A 288 10.92 -20.60 -3.55
C VAL A 288 12.38 -20.18 -3.82
N ARG A 289 12.59 -18.97 -4.36
CA ARG A 289 13.94 -18.41 -4.54
C ARG A 289 14.74 -18.41 -3.24
N ASN A 290 14.15 -17.95 -2.16
CA ASN A 290 14.83 -17.84 -0.86
C ASN A 290 15.12 -19.22 -0.28
N ILE A 291 14.21 -20.18 -0.39
CA ILE A 291 14.45 -21.57 0.02
C ILE A 291 15.62 -22.18 -0.76
N VAL A 292 15.63 -22.02 -2.08
CA VAL A 292 16.68 -22.57 -2.94
C VAL A 292 18.04 -21.91 -2.66
N LYS A 293 18.06 -20.60 -2.42
CA LYS A 293 19.30 -19.85 -2.28
C LYS A 293 19.87 -19.87 -0.86
N PHE A 294 19.00 -19.78 0.16
CA PHE A 294 19.40 -19.57 1.55
C PHE A 294 18.94 -20.70 2.49
N GLY A 295 18.20 -21.68 2.00
CA GLY A 295 17.62 -22.75 2.80
C GLY A 295 16.22 -22.42 3.37
N ILE A 296 15.57 -23.44 3.91
CA ILE A 296 14.17 -23.36 4.35
C ILE A 296 13.93 -22.37 5.50
N THR A 297 14.96 -22.10 6.31
CA THR A 297 14.90 -21.14 7.43
C THR A 297 14.76 -19.68 6.99
N SER A 298 14.95 -19.40 5.69
CA SER A 298 14.88 -18.05 5.11
C SER A 298 13.46 -17.59 4.71
N VAL A 299 12.42 -18.34 5.06
CA VAL A 299 11.03 -18.11 4.58
C VAL A 299 10.27 -17.09 5.39
N GLY A 300 10.95 -16.15 6.04
CA GLY A 300 10.29 -14.93 6.53
C GLY A 300 9.35 -15.09 7.72
N VAL A 301 9.54 -16.10 8.53
CA VAL A 301 8.91 -16.16 9.86
C VAL A 301 9.86 -15.43 10.83
N PRO A 302 9.41 -14.36 11.52
CA PRO A 302 10.27 -13.58 12.42
C PRO A 302 11.02 -14.40 13.49
N GLY A 303 10.53 -15.59 13.85
CA GLY A 303 11.21 -16.51 14.75
C GLY A 303 12.29 -17.38 14.10
N MET A 304 12.41 -17.38 12.78
CA MET A 304 13.39 -18.18 12.03
C MET A 304 14.53 -17.32 11.44
N ASP A 305 14.58 -16.04 11.79
CA ASP A 305 15.63 -15.14 11.33
C ASP A 305 16.94 -15.50 12.07
N PRO A 306 17.98 -15.98 11.35
CA PRO A 306 19.26 -16.30 11.97
C PRO A 306 19.93 -15.09 12.66
N TYR A 307 19.51 -13.87 12.30
CA TYR A 307 19.97 -12.64 12.94
C TYR A 307 19.35 -12.41 14.32
N LYS A 308 18.10 -12.83 14.57
CA LYS A 308 17.50 -12.76 15.91
C LYS A 308 18.21 -13.65 16.92
N SER A 309 18.66 -14.82 16.49
CA SER A 309 19.41 -15.74 17.35
C SER A 309 20.81 -15.19 17.73
N SER A 310 21.40 -14.34 16.88
CA SER A 310 22.70 -13.73 17.16
C SER A 310 22.60 -12.49 18.07
N LEU A 311 21.41 -11.90 18.23
CA LEU A 311 21.17 -10.73 19.08
C LEU A 311 20.63 -11.11 20.47
N GLY A 312 20.41 -12.39 20.75
CA GLY A 312 19.98 -12.86 22.07
C GLY A 312 18.55 -12.43 22.45
N VAL A 313 17.68 -12.20 21.47
CA VAL A 313 16.26 -11.83 21.66
C VAL A 313 15.34 -12.95 21.23
#